data_6f2bc74fbaa5084f56f1b4352f55a114
#
_entry.id   6f2bc74fbaa5084f56f1b4352f55a114
#
_cell.length_a   1.000
_cell.length_b   1.000
_cell.length_c   1.000
_cell.angle_alpha   90.00
_cell.angle_beta   90.00
_cell.angle_gamma   90.00
#
_symmetry.space_group_name_H-M   'P 1'
#
loop_
_entity.id
_entity.type
_entity.pdbx_description
1 polymer ?
#
loop_
_entity_poly.entity_id
_entity_poly.type
_entity_poly.pdbx_seq_one_letter_code
_entity_poly.pdbx_strand_id
1 'polypeptide(L)'
;MKRFLKINAADNVAVALADDLHEGETLDVEGVAVTLREDVARGHKFALRDIAAGENVVKYGYPIGHATQDVPQGGWIHTHNLKTNLRDDLEYTYAPKVYDVGCPKRDVRVMGYLRGNDTMGIRNELWIVPSVGCVNGQAQAIAERVKRECDCSHLDDVRVYTHNYGCSQLGDDHANTQRALAALVRHPNAGAVLVLGLGCENNQVSALKEVIGQWDDERVKFLVAQEVEDEIEAGFEICCRLVEKTKADKRQPLPLAYLKVGLKCGGSDLSLIHI
;
A
#
# COMPACT_ATOMS: atom_id res chain seq x y z
N MET A 1 6.00 -30.71 -5.89
CA MET A 1 5.44 -29.39 -5.50
C MET A 1 4.25 -29.63 -4.60
N LYS A 2 4.05 -28.85 -3.52
CA LYS A 2 2.86 -29.01 -2.68
C LYS A 2 1.63 -28.60 -3.50
N ARG A 3 0.61 -29.46 -3.58
CA ARG A 3 -0.63 -29.21 -4.34
C ARG A 3 -1.68 -28.43 -3.54
N PHE A 4 -1.54 -28.41 -2.23
CA PHE A 4 -2.40 -27.67 -1.29
C PHE A 4 -1.60 -27.26 -0.06
N LEU A 5 -2.16 -26.37 0.75
CA LEU A 5 -1.51 -25.86 1.96
C LEU A 5 -2.55 -25.61 3.06
N LYS A 6 -2.36 -26.23 4.22
CA LYS A 6 -2.89 -25.80 5.50
C LYS A 6 -1.85 -24.90 6.15
N ILE A 7 -2.24 -23.72 6.61
CA ILE A 7 -1.29 -22.68 7.03
C ILE A 7 -1.08 -22.68 8.53
N ASN A 8 -2.16 -22.86 9.30
CA ASN A 8 -2.12 -22.88 10.76
C ASN A 8 -2.76 -24.17 11.28
N ALA A 9 -2.30 -24.67 12.42
CA ALA A 9 -2.87 -25.88 13.05
C ALA A 9 -4.38 -25.73 13.36
N ALA A 10 -4.84 -24.51 13.69
CA ALA A 10 -6.24 -24.22 13.97
C ALA A 10 -7.14 -24.10 12.72
N ASP A 11 -6.57 -24.10 11.50
CA ASP A 11 -7.34 -23.95 10.27
C ASP A 11 -8.25 -25.17 10.05
N ASN A 12 -9.51 -24.90 9.73
CA ASN A 12 -10.48 -25.92 9.30
C ASN A 12 -10.64 -25.97 7.77
N VAL A 13 -9.78 -25.24 7.05
CA VAL A 13 -9.69 -25.26 5.59
C VAL A 13 -8.24 -25.38 5.13
N ALA A 14 -8.03 -25.90 3.90
CA ALA A 14 -6.77 -25.79 3.17
C ALA A 14 -6.98 -25.06 1.86
N VAL A 15 -5.90 -24.53 1.30
CA VAL A 15 -5.88 -23.77 0.03
C VAL A 15 -5.27 -24.63 -1.06
N ALA A 16 -5.93 -24.73 -2.20
CA ALA A 16 -5.42 -25.35 -3.41
C ALA A 16 -4.29 -24.50 -4.00
N LEU A 17 -3.13 -25.10 -4.26
CA LEU A 17 -1.97 -24.47 -4.90
C LEU A 17 -1.78 -24.93 -6.34
N ALA A 18 -2.50 -25.98 -6.75
CA ALA A 18 -2.47 -26.57 -8.07
C ALA A 18 -3.86 -26.51 -8.72
N ASP A 19 -3.91 -26.60 -10.04
CA ASP A 19 -5.14 -26.55 -10.82
C ASP A 19 -5.77 -27.95 -11.06
N ASP A 20 -5.13 -29.00 -10.53
CA ASP A 20 -5.46 -30.41 -10.76
C ASP A 20 -6.04 -31.09 -9.51
N LEU A 21 -6.83 -30.41 -8.71
CA LEU A 21 -7.55 -30.96 -7.57
C LEU A 21 -9.00 -31.27 -8.01
N HIS A 22 -9.28 -32.57 -8.23
CA HIS A 22 -10.54 -33.03 -8.80
C HIS A 22 -11.46 -33.72 -7.81
N GLU A 23 -12.76 -33.69 -8.10
CA GLU A 23 -13.78 -34.42 -7.34
C GLU A 23 -13.41 -35.91 -7.18
N GLY A 24 -13.64 -36.45 -6.00
CA GLY A 24 -13.36 -37.85 -5.65
C GLY A 24 -11.91 -38.13 -5.30
N GLU A 25 -10.99 -37.19 -5.49
CA GLU A 25 -9.59 -37.35 -5.07
C GLU A 25 -9.47 -37.28 -3.57
N THR A 26 -8.67 -38.19 -2.98
CA THR A 26 -8.36 -38.23 -1.54
C THR A 26 -6.97 -37.63 -1.31
N LEU A 27 -6.90 -36.58 -0.51
CA LEU A 27 -5.71 -35.87 -0.13
C LEU A 27 -5.34 -36.19 1.31
N ASP A 28 -4.04 -36.40 1.58
CA ASP A 28 -3.55 -36.49 2.96
C ASP A 28 -3.13 -35.10 3.44
N VAL A 29 -3.91 -34.49 4.34
CA VAL A 29 -3.63 -33.20 4.94
C VAL A 29 -3.18 -33.39 6.37
N GLU A 30 -1.87 -33.44 6.60
CA GLU A 30 -1.24 -33.63 7.92
C GLU A 30 -1.75 -34.89 8.67
N GLY A 31 -1.91 -36.00 7.94
CA GLY A 31 -2.38 -37.30 8.48
C GLY A 31 -3.90 -37.43 8.49
N VAL A 32 -4.65 -36.45 7.98
CA VAL A 32 -6.09 -36.55 7.82
C VAL A 32 -6.44 -36.75 6.34
N ALA A 33 -7.10 -37.87 6.04
CA ALA A 33 -7.58 -38.16 4.70
C ALA A 33 -8.82 -37.30 4.38
N VAL A 34 -8.75 -36.46 3.36
CA VAL A 34 -9.82 -35.59 2.91
C VAL A 34 -10.16 -35.92 1.47
N THR A 35 -11.38 -36.40 1.22
CA THR A 35 -11.87 -36.67 -0.15
C THR A 35 -12.62 -35.46 -0.66
N LEU A 36 -12.17 -34.89 -1.79
CA LEU A 36 -12.79 -33.73 -2.41
C LEU A 36 -14.18 -34.09 -2.93
N ARG A 37 -15.15 -33.21 -2.69
CA ARG A 37 -16.55 -33.37 -3.10
C ARG A 37 -16.86 -32.75 -4.45
N GLU A 38 -15.96 -31.92 -4.94
CA GLU A 38 -16.04 -31.19 -6.20
C GLU A 38 -14.64 -30.71 -6.61
N ASP A 39 -14.47 -30.25 -7.82
CA ASP A 39 -13.20 -29.68 -8.30
C ASP A 39 -12.88 -28.40 -7.54
N VAL A 40 -11.63 -28.26 -7.13
CA VAL A 40 -11.15 -27.10 -6.37
C VAL A 40 -10.06 -26.37 -7.16
N ALA A 41 -10.40 -25.25 -7.75
CA ALA A 41 -9.47 -24.43 -8.51
C ALA A 41 -8.35 -23.84 -7.63
N ARG A 42 -7.22 -23.55 -8.24
CA ARG A 42 -6.07 -22.91 -7.59
C ARG A 42 -6.47 -21.61 -6.90
N GLY A 43 -5.98 -21.42 -5.67
CA GLY A 43 -6.29 -20.29 -4.82
C GLY A 43 -7.60 -20.44 -4.03
N HIS A 44 -8.41 -21.43 -4.33
CA HIS A 44 -9.65 -21.72 -3.62
C HIS A 44 -9.41 -22.60 -2.40
N LYS A 45 -10.41 -22.71 -1.53
CA LYS A 45 -10.35 -23.43 -0.26
C LYS A 45 -11.26 -24.65 -0.28
N PHE A 46 -10.87 -25.69 0.43
CA PHE A 46 -11.72 -26.85 0.73
C PHE A 46 -11.71 -27.15 2.22
N ALA A 47 -12.82 -27.70 2.72
CA ALA A 47 -13.01 -28.00 4.13
C ALA A 47 -12.19 -29.22 4.56
N LEU A 48 -11.49 -29.13 5.70
CA LEU A 48 -10.72 -30.23 6.28
C LEU A 48 -11.55 -31.14 7.19
N ARG A 49 -12.72 -30.68 7.60
CA ARG A 49 -13.74 -31.36 8.37
C ARG A 49 -15.12 -30.81 8.01
N ASP A 50 -16.16 -31.44 8.52
CA ASP A 50 -17.49 -30.85 8.43
C ASP A 50 -17.54 -29.51 9.16
N ILE A 51 -18.19 -28.51 8.55
CA ILE A 51 -18.42 -27.17 9.08
C ILE A 51 -19.90 -26.91 9.04
N ALA A 52 -20.52 -26.74 10.20
CA ALA A 52 -21.95 -26.50 10.28
C ALA A 52 -22.35 -25.08 9.86
N ALA A 53 -23.58 -24.89 9.43
CA ALA A 53 -24.14 -23.57 9.15
C ALA A 53 -24.00 -22.66 10.38
N GLY A 54 -23.51 -21.43 10.18
CA GLY A 54 -23.19 -20.47 11.24
C GLY A 54 -21.83 -20.70 11.91
N GLU A 55 -21.16 -21.80 11.69
CA GLU A 55 -19.83 -22.04 12.20
C GLU A 55 -18.75 -21.21 11.48
N ASN A 56 -17.75 -20.76 12.20
CA ASN A 56 -16.64 -20.01 11.64
C ASN A 56 -15.77 -20.86 10.72
N VAL A 57 -15.50 -20.32 9.55
CA VAL A 57 -14.44 -20.79 8.66
C VAL A 57 -13.13 -20.14 9.09
N VAL A 58 -12.16 -20.97 9.51
CA VAL A 58 -10.88 -20.52 10.08
C VAL A 58 -9.77 -20.74 9.07
N LYS A 59 -9.02 -19.69 8.76
CA LYS A 59 -7.81 -19.70 7.92
C LYS A 59 -6.77 -18.77 8.55
N TYR A 60 -5.51 -19.17 8.51
CA TYR A 60 -4.41 -18.46 9.20
C TYR A 60 -4.56 -18.43 10.73
N GLY A 61 -5.32 -19.36 11.31
CA GLY A 61 -5.65 -19.38 12.73
C GLY A 61 -6.78 -18.41 13.14
N TYR A 62 -7.44 -17.72 12.20
CA TYR A 62 -8.49 -16.73 12.47
C TYR A 62 -9.75 -16.96 11.62
N PRO A 63 -10.94 -16.60 12.13
CA PRO A 63 -12.17 -16.64 11.36
C PRO A 63 -12.11 -15.69 10.17
N ILE A 64 -12.28 -16.21 8.96
CA ILE A 64 -12.42 -15.41 7.73
C ILE A 64 -13.89 -15.15 7.37
N GLY A 65 -14.81 -15.70 8.13
CA GLY A 65 -16.25 -15.62 7.95
C GLY A 65 -16.93 -16.80 8.61
N HIS A 66 -18.22 -17.00 8.34
CA HIS A 66 -19.00 -18.15 8.77
C HIS A 66 -19.64 -18.86 7.60
N ALA A 67 -19.86 -20.17 7.73
CA ALA A 67 -20.57 -20.97 6.76
C ALA A 67 -22.05 -20.57 6.72
N THR A 68 -22.61 -20.34 5.53
CA THR A 68 -24.05 -20.00 5.38
C THR A 68 -24.95 -21.24 5.30
N GLN A 69 -24.35 -22.42 5.11
CA GLN A 69 -24.96 -23.73 5.06
C GLN A 69 -23.95 -24.77 5.55
N ASP A 70 -24.40 -25.99 5.81
CA ASP A 70 -23.48 -27.08 6.16
C ASP A 70 -22.52 -27.36 4.99
N VAL A 71 -21.23 -27.43 5.31
CA VAL A 71 -20.17 -27.74 4.36
C VAL A 71 -19.52 -29.04 4.80
N PRO A 72 -19.67 -30.15 4.04
CA PRO A 72 -19.04 -31.40 4.40
C PRO A 72 -17.51 -31.33 4.20
N GLN A 73 -16.79 -32.24 4.87
CA GLN A 73 -15.37 -32.43 4.62
C GLN A 73 -15.08 -32.64 3.13
N GLY A 74 -14.08 -31.94 2.60
CA GLY A 74 -13.73 -31.94 1.19
C GLY A 74 -14.58 -31.01 0.31
N GLY A 75 -15.60 -30.35 0.87
CA GLY A 75 -16.43 -29.39 0.15
C GLY A 75 -15.66 -28.10 -0.16
N TRP A 76 -15.90 -27.56 -1.36
CA TRP A 76 -15.34 -26.28 -1.80
C TRP A 76 -15.96 -25.10 -1.04
N ILE A 77 -15.13 -24.17 -0.57
CA ILE A 77 -15.57 -23.01 0.18
C ILE A 77 -15.32 -21.72 -0.62
N HIS A 78 -16.42 -21.03 -0.92
CA HIS A 78 -16.42 -19.77 -1.66
C HIS A 78 -17.66 -18.91 -1.30
N THR A 79 -17.92 -17.84 -2.03
CA THR A 79 -19.02 -16.89 -1.78
C THR A 79 -20.41 -17.50 -1.72
N HIS A 80 -20.63 -18.69 -2.28
CA HIS A 80 -21.92 -19.38 -2.24
C HIS A 80 -22.24 -20.00 -0.87
N ASN A 81 -21.23 -20.30 -0.05
CA ASN A 81 -21.39 -20.94 1.26
C ASN A 81 -20.57 -20.30 2.37
N LEU A 82 -19.90 -19.19 2.11
CA LEU A 82 -19.12 -18.41 3.08
C LEU A 82 -19.55 -16.95 3.06
N LYS A 83 -19.91 -16.39 4.21
CA LYS A 83 -20.21 -14.97 4.40
C LYS A 83 -19.22 -14.36 5.41
N THR A 84 -18.80 -13.14 5.17
CA THR A 84 -17.93 -12.39 6.10
C THR A 84 -18.62 -12.18 7.46
N ASN A 85 -17.81 -12.14 8.52
CA ASN A 85 -18.26 -11.76 9.86
C ASN A 85 -18.30 -10.24 10.07
N LEU A 86 -17.90 -9.45 9.06
CA LEU A 86 -18.04 -8.00 9.12
C LEU A 86 -19.53 -7.65 9.20
N ARG A 87 -19.88 -6.80 10.16
CA ARG A 87 -21.23 -6.32 10.37
C ARG A 87 -21.36 -4.89 9.85
N ASP A 88 -22.56 -4.49 9.48
CA ASP A 88 -22.87 -3.13 9.03
C ASP A 88 -22.96 -2.13 10.21
N ASP A 89 -22.89 -2.60 11.46
CA ASP A 89 -22.77 -1.77 12.64
C ASP A 89 -21.37 -1.14 12.68
N LEU A 90 -21.27 0.10 12.29
CA LEU A 90 -20.03 0.87 12.17
C LEU A 90 -19.46 1.35 13.51
N GLU A 91 -19.86 0.77 14.64
CA GLU A 91 -19.24 1.03 15.93
C GLU A 91 -17.90 0.26 16.04
N TYR A 92 -16.84 0.89 15.54
CA TYR A 92 -15.50 0.37 15.70
C TYR A 92 -14.89 0.83 17.02
N THR A 93 -14.68 -0.10 17.92
CA THR A 93 -13.89 0.16 19.13
C THR A 93 -12.46 -0.30 18.89
N TYR A 94 -11.53 0.63 18.95
CA TYR A 94 -10.11 0.30 18.90
C TYR A 94 -9.71 -0.44 20.18
N ALA A 95 -9.54 -1.74 20.11
CA ALA A 95 -9.12 -2.61 21.19
C ALA A 95 -7.82 -3.33 20.81
N PRO A 96 -6.67 -2.65 20.84
CA PRO A 96 -5.41 -3.23 20.42
C PRO A 96 -5.02 -4.39 21.33
N LYS A 97 -4.71 -5.55 20.74
CA LYS A 97 -4.06 -6.66 21.45
C LYS A 97 -2.55 -6.51 21.22
N VAL A 98 -1.85 -6.04 22.23
CA VAL A 98 -0.39 -5.95 22.19
C VAL A 98 0.17 -7.30 22.68
N TYR A 99 0.86 -7.98 21.78
CA TYR A 99 1.59 -9.20 22.14
C TYR A 99 3.06 -8.85 22.35
N ASP A 100 3.63 -9.31 23.46
CA ASP A 100 5.07 -9.31 23.62
C ASP A 100 5.64 -10.44 22.76
N VAL A 101 6.15 -10.08 21.59
CA VAL A 101 6.77 -11.04 20.66
C VAL A 101 8.20 -11.39 21.06
N GLY A 102 8.67 -10.95 22.23
CA GLY A 102 10.01 -11.26 22.72
C GLY A 102 11.12 -10.83 21.76
N CYS A 103 10.89 -9.76 20.99
CA CYS A 103 11.84 -9.32 19.98
C CYS A 103 13.16 -8.89 20.65
N PRO A 104 14.28 -9.59 20.41
CA PRO A 104 15.54 -9.20 21.03
C PRO A 104 15.93 -7.81 20.54
N LYS A 105 16.24 -6.91 21.46
CA LYS A 105 16.78 -5.58 21.13
C LYS A 105 18.14 -5.79 20.44
N ARG A 106 18.18 -5.60 19.13
CA ARG A 106 19.38 -5.64 18.31
C ARG A 106 19.65 -4.24 17.77
N ASP A 107 20.89 -3.76 17.85
CA ASP A 107 21.31 -2.57 17.11
C ASP A 107 21.51 -2.95 15.64
N VAL A 108 20.41 -2.97 14.89
CA VAL A 108 20.43 -3.23 13.46
C VAL A 108 20.49 -1.89 12.75
N ARG A 109 21.52 -1.73 11.91
CA ARG A 109 21.69 -0.54 11.06
C ARG A 109 21.54 -0.90 9.60
N VAL A 110 20.92 -0.03 8.85
CA VAL A 110 20.71 -0.15 7.41
C VAL A 110 21.19 1.11 6.70
N MET A 111 21.63 0.96 5.46
CA MET A 111 22.08 2.09 4.65
C MET A 111 20.88 2.85 4.11
N GLY A 112 20.68 4.07 4.55
CA GLY A 112 19.57 4.93 4.15
C GLY A 112 19.95 6.40 4.14
N TYR A 113 19.01 7.23 3.68
CA TYR A 113 19.11 8.68 3.65
C TYR A 113 18.40 9.24 4.89
N LEU A 114 19.16 9.94 5.75
CA LEU A 114 18.56 10.63 6.89
C LEU A 114 17.70 11.79 6.37
N ARG A 115 16.46 11.84 6.82
CA ARG A 115 15.53 12.95 6.59
C ARG A 115 15.21 13.65 7.91
N GLY A 116 14.54 14.77 7.81
CA GLY A 116 14.07 15.47 9.02
C GLY A 116 13.21 14.58 9.92
N ASN A 117 13.13 14.89 11.21
CA ASN A 117 12.35 14.17 12.24
C ASN A 117 12.72 12.68 12.39
N ASP A 118 14.00 12.35 12.33
CA ASP A 118 14.52 10.99 12.51
C ASP A 118 13.81 9.95 11.60
N THR A 119 13.49 10.35 10.38
CA THR A 119 12.96 9.46 9.35
C THR A 119 14.06 9.04 8.39
N MET A 120 13.89 7.87 7.79
CA MET A 120 14.85 7.29 6.86
C MET A 120 14.20 6.98 5.52
N GLY A 121 14.77 7.53 4.45
CA GLY A 121 14.53 7.07 3.09
C GLY A 121 15.46 5.92 2.72
N ILE A 122 14.94 4.89 2.09
CA ILE A 122 15.74 3.83 1.46
C ILE A 122 16.02 4.13 -0.01
N ARG A 123 15.37 5.16 -0.55
CA ARG A 123 15.57 5.69 -1.90
C ARG A 123 15.80 7.20 -1.83
N ASN A 124 16.38 7.75 -2.90
CA ASN A 124 16.55 9.18 -3.11
C ASN A 124 15.97 9.53 -4.48
N GLU A 125 14.72 9.98 -4.50
CA GLU A 125 13.99 10.23 -5.72
C GLU A 125 13.56 11.70 -5.82
N LEU A 126 13.46 12.23 -7.05
CA LEU A 126 12.71 13.46 -7.32
C LEU A 126 11.25 13.08 -7.61
N TRP A 127 10.32 13.66 -6.86
CA TRP A 127 8.90 13.42 -7.06
C TRP A 127 8.19 14.66 -7.59
N ILE A 128 7.33 14.47 -8.59
CA ILE A 128 6.39 15.48 -9.05
C ILE A 128 5.00 15.02 -8.62
N VAL A 129 4.35 15.83 -7.80
CA VAL A 129 3.05 15.53 -7.19
C VAL A 129 2.02 16.52 -7.71
N PRO A 130 1.16 16.13 -8.67
CA PRO A 130 0.03 16.94 -9.10
C PRO A 130 -0.94 17.20 -7.94
N SER A 131 -1.46 18.42 -7.78
CA SER A 131 -2.56 18.70 -6.86
C SER A 131 -3.91 18.26 -7.43
N VAL A 132 -3.98 18.13 -8.76
CA VAL A 132 -5.18 17.77 -9.53
C VAL A 132 -4.81 16.95 -10.76
N GLY A 133 -5.69 16.05 -11.16
CA GLY A 133 -5.47 15.18 -12.33
C GLY A 133 -5.29 15.93 -13.65
N CYS A 134 -5.79 17.15 -13.76
CA CYS A 134 -5.71 17.97 -14.98
C CYS A 134 -4.27 18.30 -15.40
N VAL A 135 -3.32 18.34 -14.47
CA VAL A 135 -1.89 18.62 -14.77
C VAL A 135 -1.00 17.38 -14.83
N ASN A 136 -1.60 16.18 -14.87
CA ASN A 136 -0.84 14.95 -15.01
C ASN A 136 0.06 14.92 -16.26
N GLY A 137 -0.46 15.41 -17.39
CA GLY A 137 0.29 15.47 -18.65
C GLY A 137 1.50 16.37 -18.57
N GLN A 138 1.35 17.57 -18.02
CA GLN A 138 2.43 18.52 -17.78
C GLN A 138 3.48 17.96 -16.82
N ALA A 139 3.03 17.35 -15.72
CA ALA A 139 3.92 16.70 -14.76
C ALA A 139 4.78 15.59 -15.41
N GLN A 140 4.17 14.78 -16.29
CA GLN A 140 4.89 13.76 -17.05
C GLN A 140 5.89 14.36 -18.03
N ALA A 141 5.48 15.40 -18.78
CA ALA A 141 6.38 16.09 -19.73
C ALA A 141 7.59 16.71 -19.00
N ILE A 142 7.39 17.33 -17.84
CA ILE A 142 8.47 17.85 -17.00
C ILE A 142 9.40 16.72 -16.56
N ALA A 143 8.86 15.61 -16.04
CA ALA A 143 9.65 14.48 -15.57
C ALA A 143 10.51 13.84 -16.68
N GLU A 144 9.93 13.65 -17.87
CA GLU A 144 10.62 13.11 -19.04
C GLU A 144 11.76 14.04 -19.49
N ARG A 145 11.53 15.34 -19.49
CA ARG A 145 12.55 16.32 -19.83
C ARG A 145 13.69 16.33 -18.80
N VAL A 146 13.36 16.28 -17.50
CA VAL A 146 14.37 16.18 -16.43
C VAL A 146 15.23 14.95 -16.60
N LYS A 147 14.63 13.78 -16.86
CA LYS A 147 15.36 12.52 -17.10
C LYS A 147 16.30 12.60 -18.32
N ARG A 148 15.92 13.37 -19.33
CA ARG A 148 16.70 13.50 -20.56
C ARG A 148 17.82 14.55 -20.47
N GLU A 149 17.59 15.66 -19.76
CA GLU A 149 18.43 16.85 -19.82
C GLU A 149 19.22 17.14 -18.54
N CYS A 150 18.80 16.60 -17.36
CA CYS A 150 19.53 16.75 -16.11
C CYS A 150 20.37 15.52 -15.78
N ASP A 151 21.50 15.71 -15.10
CA ASP A 151 22.27 14.59 -14.53
C ASP A 151 21.59 14.04 -13.28
N CYS A 152 20.77 13.00 -13.47
CA CYS A 152 20.04 12.30 -12.44
C CYS A 152 20.74 11.03 -11.93
N SER A 153 22.02 10.81 -12.25
CA SER A 153 22.75 9.58 -11.95
C SER A 153 22.83 9.23 -10.45
N HIS A 154 22.69 10.23 -9.57
CA HIS A 154 22.70 10.08 -8.12
C HIS A 154 21.30 9.84 -7.53
N LEU A 155 20.25 9.94 -8.32
CA LEU A 155 18.87 9.64 -7.94
C LEU A 155 18.51 8.18 -8.27
N ASP A 156 17.68 7.58 -7.44
CA ASP A 156 17.13 6.26 -7.75
C ASP A 156 16.04 6.34 -8.84
N ASP A 157 15.30 7.45 -8.95
CA ASP A 157 14.34 7.71 -10.03
C ASP A 157 13.82 9.18 -9.99
N VAL A 158 13.15 9.58 -11.08
CA VAL A 158 12.29 10.77 -11.17
C VAL A 158 10.86 10.27 -11.42
N ARG A 159 9.94 10.52 -10.49
CA ARG A 159 8.58 9.95 -10.52
C ARG A 159 7.50 11.00 -10.54
N VAL A 160 6.42 10.68 -11.24
CA VAL A 160 5.15 11.43 -11.19
C VAL A 160 4.09 10.57 -10.54
N TYR A 161 3.40 11.10 -9.55
CA TYR A 161 2.26 10.43 -8.91
C TYR A 161 0.95 10.90 -9.52
N THR A 162 0.64 10.39 -10.69
CA THR A 162 -0.60 10.73 -11.41
C THR A 162 -1.84 10.20 -10.70
N HIS A 163 -2.92 10.98 -10.70
CA HIS A 163 -4.22 10.61 -10.15
C HIS A 163 -5.34 11.36 -10.85
N ASN A 164 -6.60 10.98 -10.59
CA ASN A 164 -7.79 11.59 -11.22
C ASN A 164 -8.59 12.48 -10.26
N TYR A 165 -8.00 12.90 -9.15
CA TYR A 165 -8.65 13.63 -8.07
C TYR A 165 -8.24 15.12 -8.06
N GLY A 166 -8.76 15.87 -7.09
CA GLY A 166 -8.39 17.26 -6.84
C GLY A 166 -9.34 18.30 -7.43
N CYS A 167 -10.22 17.88 -8.36
CA CYS A 167 -11.26 18.73 -8.92
C CYS A 167 -12.63 18.15 -8.60
N SER A 168 -13.61 19.05 -8.26
CA SER A 168 -15.01 18.66 -7.97
C SER A 168 -15.20 17.67 -6.83
N GLN A 169 -14.24 17.56 -5.94
CA GLN A 169 -14.35 16.77 -4.71
C GLN A 169 -14.93 17.63 -3.58
N LEU A 170 -15.75 16.99 -2.72
CA LEU A 170 -16.40 17.64 -1.59
C LEU A 170 -16.17 16.83 -0.31
N GLY A 171 -16.23 17.51 0.83
CA GLY A 171 -16.22 16.88 2.15
C GLY A 171 -15.00 15.97 2.38
N ASP A 172 -15.27 14.77 2.89
CA ASP A 172 -14.24 13.82 3.29
C ASP A 172 -13.38 13.31 2.14
N ASP A 173 -13.93 13.17 0.94
CA ASP A 173 -13.17 12.77 -0.26
C ASP A 173 -12.07 13.76 -0.56
N HIS A 174 -12.39 15.07 -0.52
CA HIS A 174 -11.41 16.13 -0.71
C HIS A 174 -10.34 16.11 0.40
N ALA A 175 -10.77 16.02 1.66
CA ALA A 175 -9.86 15.99 2.80
C ALA A 175 -8.94 14.76 2.76
N ASN A 176 -9.44 13.59 2.34
CA ASN A 176 -8.65 12.38 2.19
C ASN A 176 -7.63 12.50 1.05
N THR A 177 -8.01 13.10 -0.07
CA THR A 177 -7.09 13.40 -1.17
C THR A 177 -5.96 14.31 -0.71
N GLN A 178 -6.27 15.39 0.00
CA GLN A 178 -5.26 16.30 0.55
C GLN A 178 -4.30 15.59 1.50
N ARG A 179 -4.82 14.74 2.42
CA ARG A 179 -3.98 13.96 3.34
C ARG A 179 -3.05 13.00 2.60
N ALA A 180 -3.55 12.32 1.56
CA ALA A 180 -2.76 11.40 0.75
C ALA A 180 -1.63 12.13 0.01
N LEU A 181 -1.93 13.26 -0.64
CA LEU A 181 -0.93 14.07 -1.35
C LEU A 181 0.09 14.69 -0.38
N ALA A 182 -0.36 15.19 0.77
CA ALA A 182 0.54 15.69 1.81
C ALA A 182 1.46 14.59 2.36
N ALA A 183 0.99 13.34 2.46
CA ALA A 183 1.81 12.20 2.85
C ALA A 183 2.88 11.88 1.80
N LEU A 184 2.57 11.99 0.50
CA LEU A 184 3.56 11.86 -0.58
C LEU A 184 4.64 12.95 -0.48
N VAL A 185 4.24 14.21 -0.28
CA VAL A 185 5.20 15.33 -0.16
C VAL A 185 6.17 15.14 1.02
N ARG A 186 5.69 14.53 2.12
CA ARG A 186 6.51 14.26 3.32
C ARG A 186 7.18 12.90 3.32
N HIS A 187 7.03 12.11 2.25
CA HIS A 187 7.54 10.75 2.22
C HIS A 187 9.08 10.72 2.22
N PRO A 188 9.75 9.93 3.08
CA PRO A 188 11.20 9.98 3.24
C PRO A 188 12.00 9.48 2.02
N ASN A 189 11.39 8.73 1.09
CA ASN A 189 12.04 8.34 -0.17
C ASN A 189 12.14 9.50 -1.18
N ALA A 190 11.33 10.56 -1.02
CA ALA A 190 11.49 11.78 -1.79
C ALA A 190 12.70 12.57 -1.29
N GLY A 191 13.74 12.65 -2.09
CA GLY A 191 14.87 13.54 -1.86
C GLY A 191 14.49 14.99 -2.11
N ALA A 192 13.62 15.20 -3.11
CA ALA A 192 13.00 16.48 -3.41
C ALA A 192 11.62 16.31 -4.05
N VAL A 193 10.78 17.34 -3.96
CA VAL A 193 9.39 17.31 -4.45
C VAL A 193 9.06 18.61 -5.17
N LEU A 194 8.47 18.50 -6.36
CA LEU A 194 7.69 19.56 -6.99
C LEU A 194 6.20 19.26 -6.83
N VAL A 195 5.44 20.12 -6.17
CA VAL A 195 3.98 20.10 -6.17
C VAL A 195 3.49 20.97 -7.32
N LEU A 196 2.75 20.37 -8.26
CA LEU A 196 2.24 21.06 -9.44
C LEU A 196 0.73 21.21 -9.36
N GLY A 197 0.24 22.46 -9.27
CA GLY A 197 -1.16 22.83 -9.33
C GLY A 197 -1.57 23.40 -10.70
N LEU A 198 -2.86 23.39 -11.00
CA LEU A 198 -3.41 24.05 -12.17
C LEU A 198 -3.72 25.53 -11.89
N GLY A 199 -4.48 25.83 -10.83
CA GLY A 199 -4.91 27.17 -10.43
C GLY A 199 -6.41 27.33 -10.20
N CYS A 200 -7.26 26.49 -10.85
CA CYS A 200 -8.72 26.55 -10.71
C CYS A 200 -9.34 25.32 -10.01
N GLU A 201 -8.52 24.39 -9.53
CA GLU A 201 -8.96 23.19 -8.82
C GLU A 201 -9.49 23.49 -7.41
N ASN A 202 -10.34 22.58 -6.88
CA ASN A 202 -10.75 22.63 -5.47
C ASN A 202 -9.56 22.44 -4.53
N ASN A 203 -8.65 21.55 -4.91
CA ASN A 203 -7.44 21.24 -4.14
C ASN A 203 -6.32 22.24 -4.46
N GLN A 204 -6.60 23.54 -4.28
CA GLN A 204 -5.62 24.59 -4.53
C GLN A 204 -4.32 24.36 -3.74
N VAL A 205 -3.21 24.78 -4.34
CA VAL A 205 -1.87 24.64 -3.73
C VAL A 205 -1.81 25.34 -2.37
N SER A 206 -2.49 26.46 -2.18
CA SER A 206 -2.57 27.18 -0.90
C SER A 206 -3.19 26.33 0.20
N ALA A 207 -4.34 25.70 -0.07
CA ALA A 207 -5.02 24.82 0.87
C ALA A 207 -4.21 23.54 1.12
N LEU A 208 -3.57 22.97 0.09
CA LEU A 208 -2.71 21.79 0.25
C LEU A 208 -1.48 22.09 1.12
N LYS A 209 -0.89 23.29 1.01
CA LYS A 209 0.21 23.76 1.89
C LYS A 209 -0.18 23.72 3.36
N GLU A 210 -1.40 24.09 3.73
CA GLU A 210 -1.88 24.04 5.10
C GLU A 210 -1.91 22.60 5.64
N VAL A 211 -2.31 21.64 4.80
CA VAL A 211 -2.34 20.21 5.18
C VAL A 211 -0.94 19.59 5.21
N ILE A 212 -0.05 20.03 4.32
CA ILE A 212 1.37 19.62 4.35
C ILE A 212 2.03 20.10 5.65
N GLY A 213 1.70 21.30 6.12
CA GLY A 213 2.26 21.91 7.32
C GLY A 213 3.69 22.39 7.10
N GLN A 214 4.65 21.90 7.90
CA GLN A 214 6.05 22.27 7.75
C GLN A 214 6.75 21.44 6.68
N TRP A 215 7.57 22.07 5.87
CA TRP A 215 8.42 21.44 4.87
C TRP A 215 9.77 22.15 4.77
N ASP A 216 10.73 21.51 4.13
CA ASP A 216 12.03 22.10 3.79
C ASP A 216 11.90 22.84 2.43
N ASP A 217 11.95 24.17 2.46
CA ASP A 217 11.86 25.01 1.26
C ASP A 217 12.96 24.77 0.23
N GLU A 218 14.08 24.17 0.63
CA GLU A 218 15.16 23.80 -0.30
C GLU A 218 14.83 22.53 -1.09
N ARG A 219 13.90 21.71 -0.61
CA ARG A 219 13.57 20.38 -1.16
C ARG A 219 12.15 20.25 -1.67
N VAL A 220 11.24 21.11 -1.22
CA VAL A 220 9.85 21.10 -1.67
C VAL A 220 9.54 22.43 -2.32
N LYS A 221 9.15 22.38 -3.59
CA LYS A 221 8.76 23.54 -4.37
C LYS A 221 7.34 23.39 -4.87
N PHE A 222 6.72 24.52 -5.14
CA PHE A 222 5.33 24.61 -5.60
C PHE A 222 5.29 25.43 -6.88
N LEU A 223 4.50 24.97 -7.85
CA LEU A 223 4.24 25.68 -9.10
C LEU A 223 2.75 25.61 -9.39
N VAL A 224 2.16 26.74 -9.77
CA VAL A 224 0.78 26.81 -10.27
C VAL A 224 0.85 27.11 -11.77
N ALA A 225 0.33 26.22 -12.60
CA ALA A 225 0.47 26.27 -14.04
C ALA A 225 -0.10 27.57 -14.65
N GLN A 226 -1.27 28.04 -14.17
CA GLN A 226 -1.92 29.25 -14.67
C GLN A 226 -1.25 30.57 -14.22
N GLU A 227 -0.26 30.52 -13.36
CA GLU A 227 0.48 31.69 -12.88
C GLU A 227 1.77 31.96 -13.69
N VAL A 228 2.10 31.10 -14.66
CA VAL A 228 3.31 31.19 -15.49
C VAL A 228 2.96 31.11 -16.98
N GLU A 229 3.82 31.65 -17.84
CA GLU A 229 3.63 31.61 -19.29
C GLU A 229 3.85 30.18 -19.87
N ASP A 230 4.84 29.44 -19.35
CA ASP A 230 5.18 28.10 -19.76
C ASP A 230 5.44 27.25 -18.50
N GLU A 231 4.44 26.47 -18.13
CA GLU A 231 4.49 25.63 -16.93
C GLU A 231 5.48 24.47 -17.06
N ILE A 232 5.76 24.01 -18.30
CA ILE A 232 6.73 22.94 -18.54
C ILE A 232 8.14 23.49 -18.38
N GLU A 233 8.45 24.66 -18.94
CA GLU A 233 9.75 25.31 -18.75
C GLU A 233 10.00 25.67 -17.29
N ALA A 234 9.05 26.35 -16.64
CA ALA A 234 9.15 26.74 -15.24
C ALA A 234 9.31 25.51 -14.31
N GLY A 235 8.53 24.46 -14.55
CA GLY A 235 8.61 23.20 -13.79
C GLY A 235 9.93 22.48 -14.01
N PHE A 236 10.44 22.48 -15.24
CA PHE A 236 11.74 21.90 -15.57
C PHE A 236 12.88 22.64 -14.85
N GLU A 237 12.92 23.97 -14.89
CA GLU A 237 13.92 24.75 -14.18
C GLU A 237 13.91 24.52 -12.67
N ILE A 238 12.72 24.44 -12.07
CA ILE A 238 12.57 24.13 -10.65
C ILE A 238 13.14 22.73 -10.36
N CYS A 239 12.77 21.75 -11.16
CA CYS A 239 13.25 20.37 -11.00
C CYS A 239 14.78 20.25 -11.16
N CYS A 240 15.38 20.96 -12.11
CA CYS A 240 16.85 21.00 -12.25
C CYS A 240 17.53 21.51 -10.98
N ARG A 241 17.00 22.59 -10.36
CA ARG A 241 17.55 23.09 -9.09
C ARG A 241 17.37 22.05 -7.95
N LEU A 242 16.24 21.35 -7.93
CA LEU A 242 15.99 20.27 -6.97
C LEU A 242 16.93 19.08 -7.16
N VAL A 243 17.19 18.69 -8.42
CA VAL A 243 18.18 17.64 -8.76
C VAL A 243 19.55 18.03 -8.25
N GLU A 244 20.02 19.24 -8.51
CA GLU A 244 21.33 19.71 -8.00
C GLU A 244 21.40 19.67 -6.48
N LYS A 245 20.33 20.05 -5.78
CA LYS A 245 20.27 20.02 -4.31
C LYS A 245 20.45 18.61 -3.76
N THR A 246 19.87 17.60 -4.43
CA THR A 246 19.91 16.22 -3.98
C THR A 246 21.27 15.53 -4.19
N LYS A 247 22.21 16.12 -4.96
CA LYS A 247 23.59 15.61 -5.11
C LYS A 247 24.36 15.53 -3.78
N ALA A 248 23.97 16.35 -2.82
CA ALA A 248 24.59 16.33 -1.49
C ALA A 248 24.12 15.14 -0.62
N ASP A 249 23.05 14.46 -1.01
CA ASP A 249 22.49 13.36 -0.23
C ASP A 249 23.40 12.13 -0.30
N LYS A 250 23.68 11.56 0.87
CA LYS A 250 24.51 10.36 0.98
C LYS A 250 23.84 9.32 1.86
N ARG A 251 23.91 8.07 1.45
CA ARG A 251 23.51 6.94 2.28
C ARG A 251 24.48 6.82 3.45
N GLN A 252 23.93 6.61 4.64
CA GLN A 252 24.68 6.39 5.86
C GLN A 252 24.03 5.27 6.70
N PRO A 253 24.80 4.62 7.61
CA PRO A 253 24.25 3.59 8.47
C PRO A 253 23.33 4.23 9.52
N LEU A 254 22.02 3.97 9.40
CA LEU A 254 20.99 4.50 10.28
C LEU A 254 20.33 3.37 11.09
N PRO A 255 19.83 3.64 12.29
CA PRO A 255 19.06 2.66 13.05
C PRO A 255 17.85 2.16 12.26
N LEU A 256 17.63 0.83 12.23
CA LEU A 256 16.46 0.24 11.58
C LEU A 256 15.14 0.82 12.14
N ALA A 257 15.14 1.29 13.39
CA ALA A 257 13.99 1.93 14.02
C ALA A 257 13.47 3.19 13.28
N TYR A 258 14.30 3.80 12.43
CA TYR A 258 13.87 4.95 11.60
C TYR A 258 13.11 4.53 10.34
N LEU A 259 13.13 3.23 10.00
CA LEU A 259 12.41 2.71 8.84
C LEU A 259 10.92 2.53 9.17
N LYS A 260 10.06 3.13 8.36
CA LYS A 260 8.61 2.91 8.40
C LYS A 260 8.22 1.94 7.30
N VAL A 261 7.56 0.85 7.67
CA VAL A 261 7.09 -0.18 6.75
C VAL A 261 5.58 -0.13 6.70
N GLY A 262 5.03 0.12 5.52
CA GLY A 262 3.59 0.03 5.27
C GLY A 262 3.21 -1.37 4.80
N LEU A 263 2.16 -1.93 5.36
CA LEU A 263 1.58 -3.19 4.95
C LEU A 263 0.21 -2.93 4.31
N LYS A 264 -0.09 -3.60 3.20
CA LYS A 264 -1.36 -3.49 2.50
C LYS A 264 -1.87 -4.87 2.12
N CYS A 265 -3.10 -5.19 2.52
CA CYS A 265 -3.82 -6.37 2.06
C CYS A 265 -4.80 -5.99 0.95
N GLY A 266 -4.83 -6.76 -0.14
CA GLY A 266 -5.70 -6.51 -1.30
C GLY A 266 -7.12 -7.05 -1.19
N GLY A 267 -7.44 -7.80 -0.13
CA GLY A 267 -8.75 -8.38 0.12
C GLY A 267 -9.26 -8.04 1.52
N SER A 268 -10.47 -8.48 1.85
CA SER A 268 -11.04 -8.42 3.20
C SER A 268 -10.41 -9.46 4.14
N ASP A 269 -9.15 -9.79 3.93
CA ASP A 269 -8.43 -10.72 4.78
C ASP A 269 -8.02 -10.01 6.07
N LEU A 270 -8.58 -10.44 7.19
CA LEU A 270 -8.28 -9.92 8.53
C LEU A 270 -6.85 -10.24 9.00
N SER A 271 -6.06 -10.96 8.21
CA SER A 271 -4.69 -11.37 8.57
C SER A 271 -3.77 -10.20 8.92
N LEU A 272 -3.97 -9.01 8.34
CA LEU A 272 -3.19 -7.81 8.65
C LEU A 272 -3.63 -7.09 9.93
N ILE A 273 -4.84 -7.34 10.42
CA ILE A 273 -5.32 -6.73 11.67
C ILE A 273 -4.54 -7.27 12.88
N HIS A 274 -3.98 -8.45 12.75
CA HIS A 274 -3.27 -9.16 13.82
C HIS A 274 -1.74 -9.02 13.74
N ILE A 275 -1.23 -8.36 12.70
CA ILE A 275 0.18 -8.03 12.56
C ILE A 275 0.49 -6.67 13.18
#